data_d10a24cfef56ac23eb585335797adba3
#
_entry.id   d10a24cfef56ac23eb585335797adba3
#
_cell.length_a   1.000
_cell.length_b   1.000
_cell.length_c   1.000
_cell.angle_alpha   90.00
_cell.angle_beta   90.00
_cell.angle_gamma   90.00
#
_symmetry.space_group_name_H-M   'P 1'
#
loop_
_entity.id
_entity.type
_entity.pdbx_description
1 polymer ?
#
loop_
_entity_poly.entity_id
_entity_poly.type
_entity_poly.pdbx_seq_one_letter_code
_entity_poly.pdbx_strand_id
1 'polypeptide(L)'
;MTPRTSSPRQDPAASRAIDAIIEAPGDWRSTTLARLRAVILSAGVSIVEEVKWKKPSRPMGVPVWSRDGNICIGEALKSAVRLTFPKGALLKDPKRVFNTRLDSATVRAVDFREGDMVDEAALRALIGQAVELNASKARTR
;
A
#
# COMPACT_ATOMS: atom_id res chain seq x y z
N MET A 1 -13.94 -0.58 29.44
CA MET A 1 -13.65 -0.66 28.64
C MET A 1 -12.89 -1.37 28.16
N THR A 2 -12.79 -1.78 27.62
CA THR A 2 -12.10 -2.47 27.14
C THR A 2 -11.26 -2.19 26.29
N PRO A 3 -10.46 -2.32 26.15
CA PRO A 3 -9.62 -1.91 25.31
C PRO A 3 -9.61 -2.48 24.10
N ARG A 4 -9.64 -2.29 23.53
CA ARG A 4 -9.50 -2.73 22.59
C ARG A 4 -8.59 -2.92 22.02
N THR A 5 -8.51 -2.85 21.79
CA THR A 5 -7.51 -3.06 21.45
C THR A 5 -7.10 -3.47 20.33
N SER A 6 -7.48 -4.04 19.70
CA SER A 6 -6.94 -4.68 18.60
C SER A 6 -7.16 -4.04 17.26
N SER A 7 -8.21 -3.31 17.08
CA SER A 7 -8.48 -2.70 15.78
C SER A 7 -8.01 -1.26 15.77
N PRO A 8 -7.06 -0.92 14.92
CA PRO A 8 -6.65 0.47 14.79
C PRO A 8 -7.79 1.29 14.25
N ARG A 9 -7.79 2.55 14.63
CA ARG A 9 -8.84 3.47 14.24
C ARG A 9 -8.35 4.33 13.07
N GLN A 10 -9.14 4.41 12.02
CA GLN A 10 -8.81 5.24 10.87
C GLN A 10 -9.04 6.71 11.19
N ASP A 11 -8.03 7.53 10.93
CA ASP A 11 -8.12 8.98 11.07
C ASP A 11 -8.76 9.54 9.79
N PRO A 12 -9.92 10.18 9.90
CA PRO A 12 -10.56 10.77 8.70
C PRO A 12 -9.73 11.83 8.02
N ALA A 13 -8.90 12.56 8.76
CA ALA A 13 -8.03 13.57 8.16
C ALA A 13 -6.97 12.92 7.27
N ALA A 14 -6.46 11.75 7.67
CA ALA A 14 -5.50 11.02 6.84
C ALA A 14 -6.16 10.55 5.54
N SER A 15 -7.38 10.05 5.61
CA SER A 15 -8.09 9.62 4.41
C SER A 15 -8.35 10.77 3.46
N ARG A 16 -8.70 11.95 3.98
CA ARG A 16 -8.88 13.14 3.13
C ARG A 16 -7.56 13.59 2.50
N ALA A 17 -6.45 13.50 3.24
CA ALA A 17 -5.15 13.84 2.69
C ALA A 17 -4.78 12.89 1.55
N ILE A 18 -5.11 11.61 1.69
CA ILE A 18 -4.87 10.62 0.64
C ILE A 18 -5.75 10.90 -0.58
N ASP A 19 -7.01 11.32 -0.37
CA ASP A 19 -7.87 11.75 -1.48
C ASP A 19 -7.16 12.81 -2.32
N ALA A 20 -6.56 13.79 -1.67
CA ALA A 20 -5.88 14.88 -2.36
C ALA A 20 -4.63 14.38 -3.10
N ILE A 21 -3.87 13.46 -2.50
CA ILE A 21 -2.70 12.89 -3.15
C ILE A 21 -3.10 12.12 -4.41
N ILE A 22 -4.19 11.36 -4.33
CA ILE A 22 -4.67 10.58 -5.46
C ILE A 22 -5.13 11.48 -6.59
N GLU A 23 -5.78 12.60 -6.27
CA GLU A 23 -6.29 13.52 -7.28
C GLU A 23 -5.21 14.38 -7.91
N ALA A 24 -4.08 14.56 -7.23
CA ALA A 24 -3.07 15.52 -7.66
C ALA A 24 -2.54 15.31 -9.08
N PRO A 25 -2.25 14.07 -9.54
CA PRO A 25 -1.78 13.88 -10.92
C PRO A 25 -2.78 14.33 -11.98
N GLY A 26 -4.09 14.14 -11.73
CA GLY A 26 -5.14 14.57 -12.63
C GLY A 26 -5.18 13.84 -13.97
N ASP A 27 -4.64 12.62 -14.02
CA ASP A 27 -4.62 11.82 -15.24
C ASP A 27 -4.81 10.34 -14.87
N TRP A 28 -4.41 9.42 -15.75
CA TRP A 28 -4.59 7.98 -15.54
C TRP A 28 -3.95 7.51 -14.22
N ARG A 29 -2.94 8.20 -13.71
CA ARG A 29 -2.31 7.81 -12.45
C ARG A 29 -3.28 7.97 -11.27
N SER A 30 -4.14 8.99 -11.34
CA SER A 30 -5.19 9.16 -10.32
C SER A 30 -6.15 7.98 -10.32
N THR A 31 -6.59 7.55 -11.48
CA THR A 31 -7.49 6.41 -11.61
C THR A 31 -6.85 5.14 -11.07
N THR A 32 -5.58 4.92 -11.42
CA THR A 32 -4.86 3.72 -10.97
C THR A 32 -4.68 3.73 -9.46
N LEU A 33 -4.26 4.87 -8.89
CA LEU A 33 -4.10 4.98 -7.44
C LEU A 33 -5.41 4.73 -6.70
N ALA A 34 -6.51 5.28 -7.22
CA ALA A 34 -7.81 5.09 -6.59
C ALA A 34 -8.21 3.61 -6.60
N ARG A 35 -7.93 2.91 -7.70
CA ARG A 35 -8.22 1.48 -7.80
C ARG A 35 -7.36 0.69 -6.81
N LEU A 36 -6.07 0.98 -6.73
CA LEU A 36 -5.18 0.29 -5.80
C LEU A 36 -5.63 0.50 -4.36
N ARG A 37 -6.00 1.73 -4.02
CA ARG A 37 -6.52 2.03 -2.68
C ARG A 37 -7.73 1.16 -2.35
N ALA A 38 -8.67 1.06 -3.28
CA ALA A 38 -9.88 0.26 -3.06
C ALA A 38 -9.54 -1.22 -2.85
N VAL A 39 -8.62 -1.77 -3.64
CA VAL A 39 -8.18 -3.15 -3.49
C VAL A 39 -7.53 -3.37 -2.14
N ILE A 40 -6.62 -2.46 -1.75
CA ILE A 40 -5.89 -2.57 -0.50
C ILE A 40 -6.85 -2.56 0.69
N LEU A 41 -7.77 -1.60 0.72
CA LEU A 41 -8.68 -1.49 1.85
C LEU A 41 -9.67 -2.65 1.92
N SER A 42 -9.89 -3.36 0.82
CA SER A 42 -10.78 -4.52 0.79
C SER A 42 -10.04 -5.83 1.09
N ALA A 43 -8.71 -5.81 1.14
CA ALA A 43 -7.91 -7.02 1.20
C ALA A 43 -7.64 -7.52 2.61
N GLY A 44 -7.87 -6.71 3.62
CA GLY A 44 -7.61 -7.11 4.99
C GLY A 44 -8.48 -6.37 5.97
N VAL A 45 -8.66 -6.98 7.13
CA VAL A 45 -9.45 -6.40 8.20
C VAL A 45 -8.64 -5.29 8.86
N SER A 46 -9.26 -4.13 9.01
CA SER A 46 -8.69 -3.02 9.78
C SER A 46 -7.34 -2.52 9.25
N ILE A 47 -7.15 -2.56 7.93
CA ILE A 47 -6.03 -1.86 7.33
C ILE A 47 -6.32 -0.38 7.44
N VAL A 48 -5.37 0.39 7.96
CA VAL A 48 -5.51 1.84 8.07
C VAL A 48 -4.59 2.51 7.05
N GLU A 49 -4.99 3.72 6.66
CA GLU A 49 -4.19 4.51 5.74
C GLU A 49 -3.74 5.79 6.41
N GLU A 50 -2.52 6.21 6.10
CA GLU A 50 -1.94 7.43 6.65
C GLU A 50 -1.00 8.04 5.62
N VAL A 51 -0.61 9.27 5.87
CA VAL A 51 0.34 9.98 5.03
C VAL A 51 1.65 10.08 5.79
N LYS A 52 2.75 9.71 5.14
CA LYS A 52 4.07 9.75 5.76
C LYS A 52 5.08 10.42 4.82
N TRP A 53 6.21 10.75 5.38
CA TRP A 53 7.42 11.17 4.65
C TRP A 53 7.19 12.40 3.80
N LYS A 54 6.55 13.42 4.38
CA LYS A 54 6.47 14.75 3.77
C LYS A 54 7.86 15.36 3.71
N LYS A 55 8.19 15.98 2.59
CA LYS A 55 9.47 16.65 2.42
C LYS A 55 9.32 17.73 1.34
N PRO A 56 10.30 18.64 1.19
CA PRO A 56 10.15 19.74 0.22
C PRO A 56 9.85 19.27 -1.20
N SER A 57 10.45 18.17 -1.65
CA SER A 57 10.21 17.64 -2.98
C SER A 57 8.88 16.87 -3.07
N ARG A 58 8.25 16.60 -1.93
CA ARG A 58 6.99 15.87 -1.88
C ARG A 58 6.20 16.37 -0.67
N PRO A 59 5.69 17.60 -0.75
CA PRO A 59 5.09 18.24 0.42
C PRO A 59 3.83 17.54 0.93
N MET A 60 3.12 16.83 0.07
CA MET A 60 1.92 16.09 0.48
C MET A 60 2.26 14.74 1.14
N GLY A 61 3.50 14.27 1.00
CA GLY A 61 3.88 12.94 1.46
C GLY A 61 3.36 11.84 0.55
N VAL A 62 3.34 10.63 1.06
CA VAL A 62 2.85 9.47 0.31
C VAL A 62 1.85 8.71 1.13
N PRO A 63 0.85 8.05 0.48
CA PRO A 63 -0.06 7.18 1.20
C PRO A 63 0.64 5.90 1.62
N VAL A 64 0.41 5.51 2.87
CA VAL A 64 0.96 4.28 3.45
C VAL A 64 -0.19 3.52 4.06
N TRP A 65 -0.29 2.23 3.74
CA TRP A 65 -1.30 1.36 4.29
C TRP A 65 -0.64 0.44 5.30
N SER A 66 -1.26 0.32 6.49
CA SER A 66 -0.65 -0.32 7.64
C SER A 66 -1.61 -1.23 8.36
N ARG A 67 -1.06 -2.29 8.92
CA ARG A 67 -1.73 -3.16 9.89
C ARG A 67 -0.62 -3.87 10.66
N ASP A 68 -0.44 -3.50 11.92
CA ASP A 68 0.67 -4.00 12.73
C ASP A 68 2.03 -3.72 12.08
N GLY A 69 2.12 -2.58 11.40
CA GLY A 69 3.29 -2.15 10.65
C GLY A 69 2.93 -1.89 9.21
N ASN A 70 3.84 -1.32 8.46
CA ASN A 70 3.59 -0.95 7.07
C ASN A 70 3.32 -2.19 6.22
N ILE A 71 2.30 -2.10 5.38
CA ILE A 71 1.95 -3.12 4.40
C ILE A 71 2.47 -2.71 3.04
N CYS A 72 2.08 -1.53 2.57
CA CYS A 72 2.52 -1.05 1.27
C CYS A 72 2.42 0.47 1.18
N ILE A 73 3.09 1.02 0.19
CA ILE A 73 3.25 2.46 0.00
C ILE A 73 2.94 2.75 -1.47
N GLY A 74 2.12 3.78 -1.72
CA GLY A 74 1.77 4.17 -3.08
C GLY A 74 2.48 5.43 -3.51
N GLU A 75 2.85 5.51 -4.80
CA GLU A 75 3.48 6.69 -5.37
C GLU A 75 3.06 6.86 -6.81
N ALA A 76 2.77 8.12 -7.19
CA ALA A 76 2.62 8.48 -8.59
C ALA A 76 3.98 8.96 -9.08
N LEU A 77 4.56 8.25 -10.02
CA LEU A 77 5.82 8.62 -10.65
C LEU A 77 5.50 9.30 -11.97
N LYS A 78 6.52 9.75 -12.69
CA LYS A 78 6.33 10.48 -13.93
C LYS A 78 5.53 9.67 -14.95
N SER A 79 5.86 8.39 -15.11
CA SER A 79 5.22 7.53 -16.10
C SER A 79 4.78 6.18 -15.55
N ALA A 80 4.56 6.10 -14.25
CA ALA A 80 4.12 4.87 -13.61
C ALA A 80 3.45 5.20 -12.29
N VAL A 81 2.66 4.26 -11.79
CA VAL A 81 2.22 4.26 -10.40
C VAL A 81 2.92 3.08 -9.76
N ARG A 82 3.61 3.33 -8.66
CA ARG A 82 4.36 2.29 -7.95
C ARG A 82 3.70 1.95 -6.64
N LEU A 83 3.55 0.66 -6.40
CA LEU A 83 3.12 0.15 -5.11
C LEU A 83 4.26 -0.66 -4.53
N THR A 84 4.81 -0.20 -3.41
CA THR A 84 5.98 -0.80 -2.78
C THR A 84 5.58 -1.59 -1.55
N PHE A 85 6.10 -2.81 -1.44
CA PHE A 85 5.91 -3.67 -0.27
C PHE A 85 7.25 -3.77 0.45
N PRO A 86 7.40 -3.11 1.61
CA PRO A 86 8.69 -3.12 2.32
C PRO A 86 9.20 -4.50 2.68
N LYS A 87 8.28 -5.45 2.88
CA LYS A 87 8.64 -6.84 3.21
C LYS A 87 8.33 -7.79 2.06
N GLY A 88 8.26 -7.24 0.84
CA GLY A 88 7.82 -8.01 -0.33
C GLY A 88 8.65 -9.24 -0.62
N ALA A 89 9.95 -9.20 -0.30
CA ALA A 89 10.83 -10.34 -0.54
C ALA A 89 10.45 -11.58 0.28
N LEU A 90 9.67 -11.40 1.35
CA LEU A 90 9.21 -12.51 2.20
C LEU A 90 7.87 -13.07 1.75
N LEU A 91 7.25 -12.49 0.73
CA LEU A 91 5.94 -12.90 0.27
C LEU A 91 6.07 -13.85 -0.92
N LYS A 92 5.11 -14.77 -1.03
CA LYS A 92 5.03 -15.66 -2.19
C LYS A 92 4.30 -14.95 -3.31
N ASP A 93 4.89 -14.93 -4.47
CA ASP A 93 4.36 -14.22 -5.62
C ASP A 93 4.28 -15.14 -6.84
N PRO A 94 3.40 -16.17 -6.79
CA PRO A 94 3.32 -17.14 -7.88
C PRO A 94 2.84 -16.53 -9.19
N LYS A 95 2.12 -15.42 -9.16
CA LYS A 95 1.62 -14.75 -10.35
C LYS A 95 2.61 -13.72 -10.89
N ARG A 96 3.77 -13.57 -10.25
CA ARG A 96 4.80 -12.61 -10.67
C ARG A 96 4.27 -11.19 -10.79
N VAL A 97 3.53 -10.77 -9.78
CA VAL A 97 2.98 -9.41 -9.72
C VAL A 97 4.09 -8.39 -9.54
N PHE A 98 5.08 -8.69 -8.67
CA PHE A 98 6.21 -7.80 -8.47
C PHE A 98 7.06 -7.74 -9.74
N ASN A 99 7.31 -6.54 -10.20
CA ASN A 99 8.05 -6.33 -11.44
C ASN A 99 9.18 -5.31 -11.32
N THR A 100 9.44 -4.81 -10.10
CA THR A 100 10.54 -3.88 -9.87
C THR A 100 11.07 -4.07 -8.45
N ARG A 101 12.24 -3.55 -8.18
CA ARG A 101 12.94 -3.72 -6.90
C ARG A 101 13.25 -5.18 -6.60
N LEU A 102 13.48 -5.98 -7.64
CA LEU A 102 13.58 -7.44 -7.51
C LEU A 102 14.88 -7.92 -6.90
N ASP A 103 15.92 -7.09 -6.89
CA ASP A 103 17.20 -7.43 -6.30
C ASP A 103 17.44 -6.85 -4.92
N SER A 104 16.43 -6.19 -4.36
CA SER A 104 16.51 -5.74 -2.96
C SER A 104 16.42 -6.95 -2.03
N ALA A 105 17.09 -6.87 -0.88
CA ALA A 105 17.05 -7.94 0.11
C ALA A 105 15.67 -8.08 0.76
N THR A 106 14.89 -6.99 0.86
CA THR A 106 13.63 -6.98 1.61
C THR A 106 12.45 -6.45 0.80
N VAL A 107 12.68 -5.50 -0.07
CA VAL A 107 11.63 -4.73 -0.74
C VAL A 107 11.27 -5.36 -2.08
N ARG A 108 9.99 -5.33 -2.43
CA ARG A 108 9.52 -5.61 -3.78
C ARG A 108 8.49 -4.56 -4.14
N ALA A 109 8.33 -4.30 -5.42
CA ALA A 109 7.36 -3.31 -5.86
C ALA A 109 6.71 -3.70 -7.18
N VAL A 110 5.56 -3.08 -7.44
CA VAL A 110 4.85 -3.22 -8.71
C VAL A 110 4.77 -1.85 -9.34
N ASP A 111 5.22 -1.73 -10.58
CA ASP A 111 5.01 -0.52 -11.37
C ASP A 111 3.88 -0.79 -12.35
N PHE A 112 2.86 0.07 -12.30
CA PHE A 112 1.73 0.05 -13.23
C PHE A 112 1.93 1.19 -14.20
N ARG A 113 1.85 0.90 -15.48
CA ARG A 113 1.92 1.92 -16.52
C ARG A 113 0.54 2.17 -17.07
N GLU A 114 0.40 3.23 -17.85
CA GLU A 114 -0.90 3.57 -18.43
C GLU A 114 -1.43 2.38 -19.25
N GLY A 115 -2.67 2.00 -18.98
CA GLY A 115 -3.31 0.89 -19.67
C GLY A 115 -3.05 -0.48 -19.08
N ASP A 116 -2.16 -0.60 -18.10
CA ASP A 116 -1.90 -1.89 -17.47
C ASP A 116 -3.13 -2.36 -16.69
N MET A 117 -3.37 -3.65 -16.75
CA MET A 117 -4.43 -4.25 -15.96
C MET A 117 -3.94 -4.54 -14.56
N VAL A 118 -4.83 -4.37 -13.59
CA VAL A 118 -4.55 -4.71 -12.20
C VAL A 118 -5.14 -6.08 -11.94
N ASP A 119 -4.30 -7.06 -11.62
CA ASP A 119 -4.77 -8.38 -11.17
C ASP A 119 -5.18 -8.23 -9.70
N GLU A 120 -6.43 -7.89 -9.48
CA GLU A 120 -6.90 -7.56 -8.13
C GLU A 120 -6.83 -8.75 -7.19
N ALA A 121 -7.15 -9.95 -7.68
CA ALA A 121 -7.10 -11.15 -6.84
C ALA A 121 -5.67 -11.46 -6.39
N ALA A 122 -4.71 -11.38 -7.32
CA ALA A 122 -3.31 -11.62 -6.97
C ALA A 122 -2.79 -10.55 -6.02
N LEU A 123 -3.20 -9.30 -6.23
CA LEU A 123 -2.78 -8.20 -5.34
C LEU A 123 -3.36 -8.38 -3.94
N ARG A 124 -4.64 -8.73 -3.83
CA ARG A 124 -5.25 -9.01 -2.52
C ARG A 124 -4.52 -10.13 -1.80
N ALA A 125 -4.10 -11.16 -2.53
CA ALA A 125 -3.37 -12.27 -1.93
C ALA A 125 -2.03 -11.79 -1.33
N LEU A 126 -1.31 -10.94 -2.05
CA LEU A 126 -0.05 -10.39 -1.53
C LEU A 126 -0.29 -9.53 -0.29
N ILE A 127 -1.32 -8.70 -0.32
CA ILE A 127 -1.66 -7.85 0.82
C ILE A 127 -2.04 -8.71 2.02
N GLY A 128 -2.84 -9.76 1.80
CA GLY A 128 -3.20 -10.68 2.87
C GLY A 128 -2.00 -11.36 3.50
N GLN A 129 -1.01 -11.74 2.68
CA GLN A 129 0.23 -12.32 3.22
C GLN A 129 1.00 -11.30 4.06
N ALA A 130 1.05 -10.05 3.61
CA ALA A 130 1.76 -9.00 4.35
C ALA A 130 1.06 -8.73 5.68
N VAL A 131 -0.27 -8.71 5.70
CA VAL A 131 -1.03 -8.56 6.94
C VAL A 131 -0.71 -9.71 7.90
N GLU A 132 -0.73 -10.93 7.40
CA GLU A 132 -0.46 -12.10 8.24
C GLU A 132 0.98 -12.11 8.75
N LEU A 133 1.92 -11.71 7.93
CA LEU A 133 3.32 -11.62 8.33
C LEU A 133 3.50 -10.63 9.48
N ASN A 134 2.88 -9.45 9.38
CA ASN A 134 2.96 -8.46 10.44
C ASN A 134 2.28 -8.95 11.71
N ALA A 135 1.14 -9.61 11.59
CA ALA A 135 0.43 -10.17 12.74
C ALA A 135 1.27 -11.23 13.44
N SER A 136 1.94 -12.07 12.67
CA SER A 136 2.80 -13.11 13.21
C SER A 136 3.95 -12.50 14.02
N LYS A 137 4.60 -11.46 13.48
CA LYS A 137 5.69 -10.79 14.18
C LYS A 137 5.19 -10.08 15.44
N ALA A 138 4.01 -9.49 15.38
CA ALA A 138 3.43 -8.82 16.55
C ALA A 138 3.15 -9.82 17.66
N ARG A 139 2.69 -11.03 17.31
CA ARG A 139 2.38 -12.05 18.32
C ARG A 139 3.64 -12.61 19.01
N THR A 140 4.79 -12.52 18.34
CA THR A 140 6.01 -13.10 18.91
C THR A 140 6.80 -12.11 19.76
N ARG A 141 6.33 -10.87 19.90
CA ARG A 141 7.01 -9.88 20.72
C ARG A 141 6.54 -9.84 22.17
#